data_e4bee000b8ffcd7006bc7310d7001c66
#
_entry.id   e4bee000b8ffcd7006bc7310d7001c66
#
_cell.length_a   1.000
_cell.length_b   1.000
_cell.length_c   1.000
_cell.angle_alpha   90.00
_cell.angle_beta   90.00
_cell.angle_gamma   90.00
#
_symmetry.space_group_name_H-M   'P 1'
#
loop_
_entity.id
_entity.type
_entity.pdbx_description
1 polymer ?
#
loop_
_entity_poly.entity_id
_entity_poly.type
_entity_poly.pdbx_seq_one_letter_code
_entity_poly.pdbx_strand_id
1 'polypeptide(L)'
;PAIGELAPASVQQTLASAAGSEDIDSSFPPRPAMHDTTIADALKAGTPVVVAFATPAFCRSRTCGPVMDTVMDPIAAKYTGQAMFIHVEPYVLRDLREDNVQNPVPAIREWRLQTEPWIFVVDRRGRIAAKFEGIVATDEVESVLSIALETGATAVTPAPPN
;
A
#
# COMPACT_ATOMS: atom_id res chain seq x y z
N PRO A 1 7.70 9.80 -3.19
CA PRO A 1 7.34 10.32 -4.52
C PRO A 1 6.29 11.41 -4.43
N ALA A 2 6.23 12.31 -5.46
CA ALA A 2 5.21 13.33 -5.58
C ALA A 2 3.97 12.80 -6.32
N ILE A 3 2.84 13.49 -6.15
CA ILE A 3 1.62 13.22 -6.93
C ILE A 3 1.95 13.43 -8.42
N GLY A 4 1.52 12.51 -9.28
CA GLY A 4 1.79 12.46 -10.71
C GLY A 4 3.10 11.77 -11.11
N GLU A 5 4.07 11.56 -10.19
CA GLU A 5 5.26 10.75 -10.45
C GLU A 5 4.88 9.26 -10.61
N LEU A 6 5.72 8.51 -11.31
CA LEU A 6 5.63 7.05 -11.32
C LEU A 6 5.96 6.51 -9.92
N ALA A 7 5.16 5.57 -9.46
CA ALA A 7 5.42 4.86 -8.21
C ALA A 7 6.70 4.02 -8.36
N PRO A 8 7.59 4.00 -7.36
CA PRO A 8 8.73 3.09 -7.37
C PRO A 8 8.26 1.63 -7.41
N ALA A 9 8.82 0.87 -8.35
CA ALA A 9 8.50 -0.55 -8.55
C ALA A 9 9.26 -1.42 -7.54
N SER A 10 8.95 -1.28 -6.26
CA SER A 10 9.63 -1.98 -5.18
C SER A 10 9.33 -3.48 -5.19
N VAL A 11 10.37 -4.27 -4.90
CA VAL A 11 10.28 -5.73 -4.73
C VAL A 11 10.48 -6.02 -3.24
N GLN A 12 9.44 -5.74 -2.44
CA GLN A 12 9.43 -6.08 -1.02
C GLN A 12 9.15 -7.58 -0.81
N GLN A 13 9.44 -8.08 0.39
CA GLN A 13 9.10 -9.45 0.75
C GLN A 13 7.59 -9.66 0.70
N THR A 14 7.21 -10.87 0.30
CA THR A 14 5.83 -11.38 0.28
C THR A 14 5.75 -12.65 1.10
N LEU A 15 4.55 -13.17 1.35
CA LEU A 15 4.35 -14.47 2.02
C LEU A 15 5.11 -15.61 1.32
N ALA A 16 5.27 -15.54 0.00
CA ALA A 16 6.00 -16.55 -0.76
C ALA A 16 7.52 -16.46 -0.61
N SER A 17 8.07 -15.32 -0.21
CA SER A 17 9.51 -15.05 -0.12
C SER A 17 10.03 -14.83 1.31
N ALA A 18 9.15 -14.53 2.26
CA ALA A 18 9.50 -14.38 3.66
C ALA A 18 9.71 -15.75 4.34
N ALA A 19 10.50 -15.82 5.39
CA ALA A 19 10.67 -17.04 6.18
C ALA A 19 9.43 -17.35 7.04
N GLY A 20 8.71 -16.30 7.46
CA GLY A 20 7.44 -16.39 8.18
C GLY A 20 6.63 -15.12 7.99
N SER A 21 5.31 -15.18 8.18
CA SER A 21 4.43 -14.01 8.09
C SER A 21 4.80 -12.93 9.11
N GLU A 22 5.30 -13.33 10.27
CA GLU A 22 5.76 -12.43 11.32
C GLU A 22 6.98 -11.60 10.92
N ASP A 23 7.73 -12.00 9.91
CA ASP A 23 8.88 -11.23 9.43
C ASP A 23 8.46 -10.02 8.57
N ILE A 24 7.23 -10.02 8.07
CA ILE A 24 6.73 -9.00 7.13
C ILE A 24 5.43 -8.33 7.57
N ASP A 25 4.81 -8.79 8.66
CA ASP A 25 3.57 -8.23 9.20
C ASP A 25 3.59 -8.21 10.72
N SER A 26 3.54 -7.02 11.30
CA SER A 26 3.43 -6.82 12.75
C SER A 26 1.98 -6.56 13.21
N SER A 27 1.02 -6.68 12.33
CA SER A 27 -0.39 -6.47 12.62
C SER A 27 -0.99 -7.56 13.52
N PHE A 28 -1.99 -7.19 14.31
CA PHE A 28 -2.80 -8.14 15.04
C PHE A 28 -4.30 -7.78 14.93
N PRO A 29 -5.12 -8.63 14.27
CA PRO A 29 -4.73 -9.86 13.57
C PRO A 29 -3.85 -9.58 12.32
N PRO A 30 -3.07 -10.58 11.84
CA PRO A 30 -2.26 -10.41 10.65
C PRO A 30 -3.14 -10.28 9.39
N ARG A 31 -2.56 -9.63 8.33
CA ARG A 31 -3.25 -9.29 7.08
C ARG A 31 -2.61 -9.98 5.87
N PRO A 32 -2.64 -11.32 5.79
CA PRO A 32 -1.91 -12.07 4.78
C PRO A 32 -2.21 -11.61 3.34
N ALA A 33 -3.47 -11.28 3.03
CA ALA A 33 -3.87 -10.83 1.69
C ALA A 33 -3.20 -9.53 1.22
N MET A 34 -2.63 -8.73 2.13
CA MET A 34 -1.88 -7.52 1.79
C MET A 34 -0.38 -7.79 1.54
N HIS A 35 0.05 -9.05 1.61
CA HIS A 35 1.44 -9.49 1.43
C HIS A 35 1.59 -10.56 0.35
N ASP A 36 0.59 -10.75 -0.51
CA ASP A 36 0.58 -11.78 -1.56
C ASP A 36 1.40 -11.38 -2.79
N THR A 37 1.60 -10.09 -3.04
CA THR A 37 2.27 -9.57 -4.24
C THR A 37 3.24 -8.46 -3.94
N THR A 38 4.21 -8.25 -4.84
CA THR A 38 5.11 -7.09 -4.77
C THR A 38 4.45 -5.85 -5.38
N ILE A 39 4.91 -4.65 -4.97
CA ILE A 39 4.50 -3.41 -5.63
C ILE A 39 4.85 -3.47 -7.12
N ALA A 40 6.04 -3.98 -7.47
CA ALA A 40 6.48 -4.12 -8.85
C ALA A 40 5.51 -4.96 -9.71
N ASP A 41 5.04 -6.09 -9.17
CA ASP A 41 4.13 -6.97 -9.91
C ASP A 41 2.72 -6.38 -9.98
N ALA A 42 2.25 -5.73 -8.92
CA ALA A 42 0.98 -5.02 -8.93
C ALA A 42 0.95 -3.90 -9.98
N LEU A 43 2.03 -3.10 -10.08
CA LEU A 43 2.15 -2.06 -11.11
C LEU A 43 2.15 -2.64 -12.52
N LYS A 44 2.83 -3.78 -12.76
CA LYS A 44 2.80 -4.48 -14.04
C LYS A 44 1.41 -4.96 -14.43
N ALA A 45 0.59 -5.35 -13.46
CA ALA A 45 -0.77 -5.82 -13.72
C ALA A 45 -1.69 -4.69 -14.22
N GLY A 46 -1.28 -3.41 -14.07
CA GLY A 46 -2.10 -2.27 -14.49
C GLY A 46 -3.39 -2.12 -13.69
N THR A 47 -3.45 -2.68 -12.50
CA THR A 47 -4.55 -2.53 -11.55
C THR A 47 -4.20 -1.39 -10.60
N PRO A 48 -5.16 -0.53 -10.18
CA PRO A 48 -4.90 0.45 -9.14
C PRO A 48 -4.40 -0.21 -7.86
N VAL A 49 -3.46 0.44 -7.20
CA VAL A 49 -2.83 -0.11 -5.99
C VAL A 49 -2.95 0.90 -4.86
N VAL A 50 -3.34 0.42 -3.68
CA VAL A 50 -3.22 1.18 -2.42
C VAL A 50 -2.09 0.56 -1.62
N VAL A 51 -1.04 1.36 -1.37
CA VAL A 51 0.13 0.91 -0.61
C VAL A 51 0.16 1.62 0.73
N ALA A 52 0.16 0.86 1.81
CA ALA A 52 0.38 1.37 3.15
C ALA A 52 1.81 1.02 3.63
N PHE A 53 2.56 2.02 4.05
CA PHE A 53 3.80 1.86 4.81
C PHE A 53 3.48 2.11 6.27
N ALA A 54 3.42 1.06 7.06
CA ALA A 54 3.01 1.12 8.45
C ALA A 54 3.70 0.02 9.26
N THR A 55 3.97 0.27 10.55
CA THR A 55 4.46 -0.75 11.48
C THR A 55 3.54 -0.82 12.71
N PRO A 56 2.41 -1.52 12.62
CA PRO A 56 1.35 -1.50 13.64
C PRO A 56 1.82 -1.79 15.06
N ALA A 57 2.69 -2.78 15.26
CA ALA A 57 3.16 -3.14 16.61
C ALA A 57 4.25 -2.22 17.17
N PHE A 58 5.02 -1.50 16.32
CA PHE A 58 6.21 -0.76 16.73
C PHE A 58 6.14 0.75 16.43
N CYS A 59 4.99 1.23 15.96
CA CYS A 59 4.77 2.62 15.56
C CYS A 59 4.86 3.58 16.76
N ARG A 60 5.81 4.50 16.71
CA ARG A 60 6.01 5.50 17.78
C ARG A 60 4.84 6.46 17.90
N SER A 61 4.20 6.83 16.80
CA SER A 61 3.04 7.71 16.79
C SER A 61 1.75 7.01 17.25
N ARG A 62 1.75 5.67 17.32
CA ARG A 62 0.59 4.83 17.62
C ARG A 62 -0.58 4.97 16.61
N THR A 63 -0.31 5.53 15.44
CA THR A 63 -1.33 5.74 14.40
C THR A 63 -1.35 4.64 13.34
N CYS A 64 -0.28 3.85 13.22
CA CYS A 64 -0.17 2.80 12.19
C CYS A 64 -1.26 1.74 12.33
N GLY A 65 -1.48 1.20 13.55
CA GLY A 65 -2.55 0.24 13.81
C GLY A 65 -3.92 0.81 13.44
N PRO A 66 -4.35 1.93 14.04
CA PRO A 66 -5.62 2.57 13.68
C PRO A 66 -5.80 2.83 12.18
N VAL A 67 -4.76 3.30 11.47
CA VAL A 67 -4.85 3.52 10.02
C VAL A 67 -5.07 2.21 9.26
N MET A 68 -4.41 1.12 9.65
CA MET A 68 -4.67 -0.19 9.06
C MET A 68 -6.08 -0.67 9.33
N ASP A 69 -6.55 -0.58 10.59
CA ASP A 69 -7.86 -1.09 11.03
C ASP A 69 -9.03 -0.27 10.45
N THR A 70 -8.91 1.06 10.42
CA THR A 70 -10.04 1.94 10.09
C THR A 70 -10.04 2.42 8.65
N VAL A 71 -8.90 2.35 7.95
CA VAL A 71 -8.79 2.81 6.55
C VAL A 71 -8.50 1.65 5.62
N MET A 72 -7.38 0.94 5.81
CA MET A 72 -6.95 -0.09 4.87
C MET A 72 -7.90 -1.28 4.83
N ASP A 73 -8.29 -1.84 5.97
CA ASP A 73 -9.17 -3.01 6.03
C ASP A 73 -10.56 -2.75 5.40
N PRO A 74 -11.28 -1.65 5.75
CA PRO A 74 -12.58 -1.37 5.16
C PRO A 74 -12.53 -1.14 3.65
N ILE A 75 -11.51 -0.39 3.16
CA ILE A 75 -11.37 -0.12 1.73
C ILE A 75 -10.98 -1.40 0.98
N ALA A 76 -10.07 -2.20 1.52
CA ALA A 76 -9.68 -3.48 0.92
C ALA A 76 -10.87 -4.43 0.79
N ALA A 77 -11.71 -4.53 1.82
CA ALA A 77 -12.93 -5.34 1.78
C ALA A 77 -13.92 -4.85 0.72
N LYS A 78 -14.11 -3.53 0.61
CA LYS A 78 -15.06 -2.91 -0.34
C LYS A 78 -14.62 -3.03 -1.79
N TYR A 79 -13.31 -2.91 -2.06
CA TYR A 79 -12.76 -2.88 -3.42
C TYR A 79 -12.02 -4.16 -3.80
N THR A 80 -12.33 -5.28 -3.14
CA THR A 80 -11.80 -6.61 -3.46
C THR A 80 -11.97 -6.91 -4.95
N GLY A 81 -10.88 -7.31 -5.63
CA GLY A 81 -10.86 -7.63 -7.05
C GLY A 81 -10.88 -6.40 -7.99
N GLN A 82 -11.02 -5.18 -7.47
CA GLN A 82 -10.99 -3.94 -8.26
C GLN A 82 -9.65 -3.21 -8.13
N ALA A 83 -9.05 -3.24 -6.95
CA ALA A 83 -7.74 -2.68 -6.63
C ALA A 83 -6.90 -3.69 -5.86
N MET A 84 -5.59 -3.52 -5.87
CA MET A 84 -4.67 -4.26 -5.02
C MET A 84 -4.34 -3.46 -3.76
N PHE A 85 -4.24 -4.15 -2.63
CA PHE A 85 -3.92 -3.55 -1.34
C PHE A 85 -2.64 -4.19 -0.83
N ILE A 86 -1.62 -3.36 -0.57
CA ILE A 86 -0.29 -3.82 -0.16
C ILE A 86 0.10 -3.13 1.12
N HIS A 87 0.49 -3.91 2.12
CA HIS A 87 1.10 -3.45 3.34
C HIS A 87 2.61 -3.70 3.30
N VAL A 88 3.40 -2.69 3.60
CA VAL A 88 4.86 -2.76 3.70
C VAL A 88 5.28 -2.32 5.08
N GLU A 89 5.92 -3.21 5.82
CA GLU A 89 6.61 -2.85 7.05
C GLU A 89 7.82 -1.97 6.73
N PRO A 90 7.93 -0.76 7.32
CA PRO A 90 9.03 0.17 7.04
C PRO A 90 10.40 -0.34 7.46
N TYR A 91 10.43 -1.24 8.42
CA TYR A 91 11.66 -1.72 9.06
C TYR A 91 11.76 -3.24 9.06
N VAL A 92 12.97 -3.76 9.16
CA VAL A 92 13.22 -5.19 9.38
C VAL A 92 12.69 -5.57 10.75
N LEU A 93 11.59 -6.34 10.79
CA LEU A 93 10.88 -6.64 12.04
C LEU A 93 11.71 -7.45 13.02
N ARG A 94 12.63 -8.30 12.54
CA ARG A 94 13.55 -9.03 13.41
C ARG A 94 14.41 -8.07 14.21
N ASP A 95 15.03 -7.09 13.55
CA ASP A 95 15.92 -6.11 14.21
C ASP A 95 15.15 -5.26 15.23
N LEU A 96 13.88 -4.94 14.92
CA LEU A 96 12.99 -4.25 15.86
C LEU A 96 12.69 -5.09 17.10
N ARG A 97 12.44 -6.40 16.94
CA ARG A 97 12.09 -7.30 18.05
C ARG A 97 13.27 -7.65 18.94
N GLU A 98 14.41 -7.94 18.32
CA GLU A 98 15.58 -8.44 19.04
C GLU A 98 16.41 -7.29 19.63
N ASP A 99 16.63 -6.22 18.86
CA ASP A 99 17.59 -5.16 19.18
C ASP A 99 16.95 -3.78 19.35
N ASN A 100 15.64 -3.63 19.10
CA ASN A 100 14.93 -2.35 19.04
C ASN A 100 15.56 -1.36 18.03
N VAL A 101 16.11 -1.90 16.93
CA VAL A 101 16.77 -1.13 15.87
C VAL A 101 15.82 -0.93 14.69
N GLN A 102 15.62 0.32 14.29
CA GLN A 102 14.87 0.69 13.09
C GLN A 102 15.77 0.59 11.85
N ASN A 103 15.95 -0.61 11.31
CA ASN A 103 16.67 -0.84 10.07
C ASN A 103 15.70 -0.75 8.89
N PRO A 104 15.72 0.34 8.07
CA PRO A 104 14.72 0.54 7.03
C PRO A 104 14.87 -0.46 5.89
N VAL A 105 13.74 -1.02 5.45
CA VAL A 105 13.68 -1.87 4.25
C VAL A 105 13.97 -1.04 2.97
N PRO A 106 14.45 -1.67 1.87
CA PRO A 106 14.78 -0.94 0.63
C PRO A 106 13.68 -0.03 0.12
N ALA A 107 12.43 -0.47 0.18
CA ALA A 107 11.26 0.29 -0.28
C ALA A 107 11.16 1.68 0.38
N ILE A 108 11.52 1.84 1.65
CA ILE A 108 11.51 3.14 2.35
C ILE A 108 12.42 4.15 1.66
N ARG A 109 13.61 3.73 1.21
CA ARG A 109 14.55 4.60 0.49
C ARG A 109 14.05 4.91 -0.92
N GLU A 110 13.52 3.90 -1.62
CA GLU A 110 12.96 4.03 -2.97
C GLU A 110 11.79 5.01 -2.98
N TRP A 111 10.91 4.94 -1.97
CA TRP A 111 9.76 5.83 -1.81
C TRP A 111 10.09 7.16 -1.11
N ARG A 112 11.36 7.34 -0.67
CA ARG A 112 11.87 8.56 -0.02
C ARG A 112 11.07 8.93 1.25
N LEU A 113 10.71 7.94 2.06
CA LEU A 113 9.93 8.13 3.28
C LEU A 113 10.84 8.36 4.48
N GLN A 114 10.43 9.25 5.39
CA GLN A 114 11.14 9.57 6.63
C GLN A 114 10.31 9.31 7.88
N THR A 115 9.02 9.07 7.69
CA THR A 115 8.01 8.88 8.74
C THR A 115 7.09 7.72 8.40
N GLU A 116 6.25 7.31 9.35
CA GLU A 116 5.14 6.37 9.17
C GLU A 116 3.94 6.78 10.04
N PRO A 117 2.69 6.41 9.68
CA PRO A 117 2.32 5.70 8.47
C PRO A 117 2.18 6.62 7.25
N TRP A 118 2.32 6.02 6.06
CA TRP A 118 1.94 6.60 4.79
C TRP A 118 0.96 5.71 4.06
N ILE A 119 -0.02 6.30 3.36
CA ILE A 119 -0.85 5.63 2.36
C ILE A 119 -0.63 6.29 1.01
N PHE A 120 -0.44 5.50 -0.03
CA PHE A 120 -0.37 5.95 -1.41
C PHE A 120 -1.46 5.28 -2.22
N VAL A 121 -2.16 6.06 -3.03
CA VAL A 121 -3.05 5.55 -4.07
C VAL A 121 -2.33 5.69 -5.41
N VAL A 122 -2.21 4.59 -6.13
CA VAL A 122 -1.52 4.52 -7.43
C VAL A 122 -2.55 4.15 -8.49
N ASP A 123 -2.60 4.90 -9.59
CA ASP A 123 -3.52 4.67 -10.70
C ASP A 123 -3.07 3.50 -11.60
N ARG A 124 -3.91 3.13 -12.58
CA ARG A 124 -3.64 2.05 -13.55
C ARG A 124 -2.41 2.28 -14.41
N ARG A 125 -1.89 3.52 -14.50
CA ARG A 125 -0.69 3.90 -15.25
C ARG A 125 0.56 3.87 -14.38
N GLY A 126 0.41 3.42 -13.13
CA GLY A 126 1.50 3.38 -12.15
C GLY A 126 1.88 4.76 -11.60
N ARG A 127 1.01 5.78 -11.70
CA ARG A 127 1.27 7.11 -11.16
C ARG A 127 0.64 7.30 -9.80
N ILE A 128 1.33 8.03 -8.93
CA ILE A 128 0.81 8.43 -7.62
C ILE A 128 -0.39 9.38 -7.85
N ALA A 129 -1.59 8.91 -7.56
CA ALA A 129 -2.82 9.70 -7.61
C ALA A 129 -3.01 10.53 -6.34
N ALA A 130 -2.67 9.96 -5.19
CA ALA A 130 -2.65 10.65 -3.89
C ALA A 130 -1.64 10.04 -2.94
N LYS A 131 -1.28 10.80 -1.91
CA LYS A 131 -0.48 10.35 -0.76
C LYS A 131 -0.97 11.00 0.51
N PHE A 132 -0.99 10.23 1.58
CA PHE A 132 -1.46 10.67 2.90
C PHE A 132 -0.43 10.27 3.95
N GLU A 133 -0.11 11.21 4.84
CA GLU A 133 0.81 10.99 5.96
C GLU A 133 0.04 11.01 7.28
N GLY A 134 0.32 10.04 8.14
CA GLY A 134 -0.29 9.98 9.45
C GLY A 134 -1.76 9.55 9.42
N ILE A 135 -2.59 10.24 10.20
CA ILE A 135 -4.04 9.95 10.30
C ILE A 135 -4.74 10.54 9.07
N VAL A 136 -5.57 9.71 8.44
CA VAL A 136 -6.40 10.09 7.30
C VAL A 136 -7.79 9.50 7.47
N ALA A 137 -8.81 10.15 6.95
CA ALA A 137 -10.17 9.61 6.94
C ALA A 137 -10.35 8.61 5.78
N THR A 138 -11.18 7.60 6.01
CA THR A 138 -11.44 6.54 5.02
C THR A 138 -12.00 7.09 3.72
N ASP A 139 -12.90 8.05 3.79
CA ASP A 139 -13.55 8.69 2.64
C ASP A 139 -12.58 9.52 1.78
N GLU A 140 -11.53 10.09 2.38
CA GLU A 140 -10.49 10.80 1.63
C GLU A 140 -9.72 9.84 0.71
N VAL A 141 -9.27 8.70 1.25
CA VAL A 141 -8.57 7.67 0.47
C VAL A 141 -9.50 7.04 -0.56
N GLU A 142 -10.74 6.73 -0.17
CA GLU A 142 -11.75 6.13 -1.03
C GLU A 142 -12.12 7.02 -2.21
N SER A 143 -12.28 8.33 -2.01
CA SER A 143 -12.58 9.29 -3.07
C SER A 143 -11.53 9.25 -4.18
N VAL A 144 -10.25 9.24 -3.81
CA VAL A 144 -9.17 9.18 -4.80
C VAL A 144 -9.08 7.80 -5.46
N LEU A 145 -9.27 6.73 -4.69
CA LEU A 145 -9.26 5.37 -5.24
C LEU A 145 -10.37 5.20 -6.29
N SER A 146 -11.57 5.73 -6.05
CA SER A 146 -12.67 5.68 -7.02
C SER A 146 -12.28 6.35 -8.33
N ILE A 147 -11.63 7.52 -8.29
CA ILE A 147 -11.12 8.20 -9.48
C ILE A 147 -10.01 7.39 -10.16
N ALA A 148 -9.10 6.80 -9.40
CA ALA A 148 -8.02 5.97 -9.93
C ALA A 148 -8.54 4.69 -10.63
N LEU A 149 -9.65 4.14 -10.17
CA LEU A 149 -10.34 3.01 -10.80
C LEU A 149 -10.94 3.38 -12.17
N GLU A 150 -11.46 4.60 -12.32
CA GLU A 150 -12.03 5.11 -13.57
C GLU A 150 -10.94 5.56 -14.55
N THR A 151 -9.82 6.08 -14.04
CA THR A 151 -8.70 6.60 -14.85
C THR A 151 -7.98 5.46 -15.56
N GLY A 152 -8.18 5.37 -16.89
CA GLY A 152 -7.58 4.31 -17.73
C GLY A 152 -8.52 3.16 -18.07
N ALA A 153 -9.76 3.16 -17.60
CA ALA A 153 -10.81 2.41 -18.31
C ALA A 153 -10.86 2.98 -19.73
N THR A 154 -10.46 2.20 -20.73
CA THR A 154 -10.65 2.55 -22.14
C THR A 154 -12.14 2.89 -22.32
N ALA A 155 -12.43 4.14 -22.69
CA ALA A 155 -13.74 4.50 -23.13
C ALA A 155 -14.09 3.53 -24.27
N VAL A 156 -14.99 2.60 -24.01
CA VAL A 156 -15.63 1.79 -25.06
C VAL A 156 -16.44 2.80 -25.84
N THR A 157 -15.89 3.27 -26.96
CA THR A 157 -16.64 4.09 -27.89
C THR A 157 -17.81 3.23 -28.37
N PRO A 158 -19.06 3.60 -28.09
CA PRO A 158 -20.19 2.86 -28.64
C PRO A 158 -20.08 2.90 -30.15
N ALA A 159 -20.25 1.74 -30.81
CA ALA A 159 -20.29 1.65 -32.25
C ALA A 159 -21.40 2.56 -32.75
N PRO A 160 -21.19 3.32 -33.86
CA PRO A 160 -22.27 4.12 -34.46
C PRO A 160 -23.45 3.22 -34.86
N PRO A 161 -24.68 3.67 -34.64
CA PRO A 161 -25.86 2.91 -35.09
C PRO A 161 -25.83 2.78 -36.62
N ASN A 162 -26.10 1.56 -37.10
CA ASN A 162 -26.30 1.25 -38.51
C ASN A 162 -27.52 2.00 -39.06
#